data_90d688cf2062d9994dc42e3924dcadd8
#
_entry.id   90d688cf2062d9994dc42e3924dcadd8
#
_cell.length_a   1.000
_cell.length_b   1.000
_cell.length_c   1.000
_cell.angle_alpha   90.00
_cell.angle_beta   90.00
_cell.angle_gamma   90.00
#
_symmetry.space_group_name_H-M   'P 1'
#
loop_
_entity.id
_entity.type
_entity.pdbx_description
1 polymer ?
#
loop_
_entity_poly.entity_id
_entity_poly.type
_entity_poly.pdbx_seq_one_letter_code
_entity_poly.pdbx_strand_id
1 'polypeptide(L)'
;MPGYNAVVTQRFDIHPQNPQPRLIKQVVYQLQQGALAVYPTDSCYAFGCTLGNRHSAQEIMRIRKTGKDHNFTLVCRDLSEIATYARIENWTYRLLKAHTPGPYTFILRATGDVPRRLQNPKRKTIGIRIPDNPVAMGILDELGGPIMSSTLLLPGAELPLNNPEEIFECMDGEVDLVIDGGSCGIEPTTVIDLTGDIPVILRTGKGDPKYFE
;
A
#
# COMPACT_ATOMS: atom_id res chain seq x y z
N MET A 1 -14.02 24.02 22.77
CA MET A 1 -13.19 23.72 21.59
C MET A 1 -12.20 22.68 22.05
N PRO A 2 -12.27 21.40 21.65
CA PRO A 2 -11.20 20.44 21.95
C PRO A 2 -9.99 20.86 21.10
N GLY A 3 -8.86 21.07 21.80
CA GLY A 3 -7.61 21.46 21.16
C GLY A 3 -7.19 20.40 20.14
N TYR A 4 -6.98 20.81 18.90
CA TYR A 4 -6.21 20.05 17.92
C TYR A 4 -4.79 19.92 18.51
N ASN A 5 -4.47 18.76 19.07
CA ASN A 5 -3.08 18.41 19.25
C ASN A 5 -2.50 18.35 17.83
N ALA A 6 -1.60 19.28 17.52
CA ALA A 6 -0.87 19.26 16.27
C ALA A 6 -0.18 17.88 16.20
N VAL A 7 -0.50 17.11 15.17
CA VAL A 7 0.21 15.85 14.90
C VAL A 7 1.64 16.24 14.57
N VAL A 8 2.58 15.77 15.37
CA VAL A 8 4.01 15.93 15.09
C VAL A 8 4.43 14.72 14.28
N THR A 9 4.69 14.91 13.01
CA THR A 9 5.13 13.85 12.12
C THR A 9 6.52 13.34 12.53
N GLN A 10 6.65 12.04 12.77
CA GLN A 10 7.94 11.43 13.07
C GLN A 10 8.58 10.92 11.78
N ARG A 11 9.89 11.21 11.59
CA ARG A 11 10.68 10.66 10.50
C ARG A 11 11.52 9.48 10.99
N PHE A 12 11.54 8.41 10.21
CA PHE A 12 12.34 7.23 10.43
C PHE A 12 13.26 7.01 9.23
N ASP A 13 14.56 7.23 9.41
CA ASP A 13 15.58 6.99 8.37
C ASP A 13 15.96 5.50 8.40
N ILE A 14 15.44 4.73 7.46
CA ILE A 14 15.63 3.28 7.39
C ILE A 14 16.48 2.93 6.16
N HIS A 15 17.56 2.19 6.38
CA HIS A 15 18.45 1.80 5.29
C HIS A 15 17.71 0.96 4.24
N PRO A 16 17.67 1.37 2.94
CA PRO A 16 16.81 0.79 1.92
C PRO A 16 17.08 -0.69 1.64
N GLN A 17 18.33 -1.14 1.75
CA GLN A 17 18.72 -2.54 1.46
C GLN A 17 18.88 -3.40 2.73
N ASN A 18 19.16 -2.78 3.87
CA ASN A 18 19.34 -3.46 5.14
C ASN A 18 18.56 -2.74 6.24
N PRO A 19 17.23 -2.85 6.25
CA PRO A 19 16.39 -2.18 7.25
C PRO A 19 16.78 -2.57 8.67
N GLN A 20 16.97 -1.57 9.54
CA GLN A 20 17.35 -1.81 10.93
C GLN A 20 16.17 -2.40 11.70
N PRO A 21 16.26 -3.63 12.27
CA PRO A 21 15.12 -4.27 12.94
C PRO A 21 14.54 -3.44 14.08
N ARG A 22 15.38 -2.67 14.79
CA ARG A 22 14.92 -1.79 15.86
C ARG A 22 13.98 -0.68 15.33
N LEU A 23 14.31 -0.08 14.20
CA LEU A 23 13.48 0.99 13.60
C LEU A 23 12.18 0.41 13.02
N ILE A 24 12.27 -0.75 12.36
CA ILE A 24 11.08 -1.47 11.89
C ILE A 24 10.12 -1.76 13.04
N LYS A 25 10.59 -2.26 14.18
CA LYS A 25 9.76 -2.51 15.38
C LYS A 25 9.09 -1.23 15.90
N GLN A 26 9.79 -0.11 15.90
CA GLN A 26 9.23 1.18 16.32
C GLN A 26 8.12 1.63 15.36
N VAL A 27 8.34 1.55 14.05
CA VAL A 27 7.34 1.86 13.03
C VAL A 27 6.10 0.97 13.21
N VAL A 28 6.30 -0.34 13.34
CA VAL A 28 5.18 -1.29 13.50
C VAL A 28 4.42 -1.04 14.80
N TYR A 29 5.10 -0.75 15.90
CA TYR A 29 4.43 -0.35 17.14
C TYR A 29 3.50 0.84 16.91
N GLN A 30 3.96 1.89 16.22
CA GLN A 30 3.14 3.06 15.91
C GLN A 30 1.94 2.70 15.00
N LEU A 31 2.17 1.90 13.97
CA LEU A 31 1.10 1.42 13.08
C LEU A 31 0.02 0.65 13.87
N GLN A 32 0.42 -0.20 14.84
CA GLN A 32 -0.49 -0.93 15.71
C GLN A 32 -1.26 -0.02 16.67
N GLN A 33 -0.70 1.14 17.02
CA GLN A 33 -1.42 2.19 17.78
C GLN A 33 -2.36 3.03 16.89
N GLY A 34 -2.42 2.74 15.59
CA GLY A 34 -3.34 3.38 14.66
C GLY A 34 -2.73 4.49 13.82
N ALA A 35 -1.41 4.63 13.82
CA ALA A 35 -0.72 5.64 13.03
C ALA A 35 -0.96 5.49 11.53
N LEU A 36 -0.99 6.62 10.84
CA LEU A 36 -0.91 6.74 9.39
C LEU A 36 0.54 6.99 8.99
N ALA A 37 1.09 6.13 8.14
CA ALA A 37 2.45 6.25 7.65
C ALA A 37 2.50 6.58 6.15
N VAL A 38 3.58 7.24 5.74
CA VAL A 38 4.08 7.24 4.37
C VAL A 38 5.32 6.37 4.33
N TYR A 39 5.39 5.43 3.38
CA TYR A 39 6.46 4.43 3.31
C TYR A 39 6.88 4.13 1.86
N PRO A 40 8.15 3.73 1.64
CA PRO A 40 8.67 3.40 0.32
C PRO A 40 8.16 2.04 -0.17
N THR A 41 8.00 1.92 -1.49
CA THR A 41 7.77 0.64 -2.16
C THR A 41 8.68 0.50 -3.38
N ASP A 42 8.59 -0.63 -4.08
CA ASP A 42 9.30 -0.88 -5.34
C ASP A 42 8.76 -0.06 -6.53
N SER A 43 7.62 0.63 -6.39
CA SER A 43 7.03 1.49 -7.44
C SER A 43 7.12 2.98 -7.09
N CYS A 44 6.47 3.40 -6.04
CA CYS A 44 6.49 4.77 -5.51
C CYS A 44 6.19 4.78 -4.02
N TYR A 45 6.36 5.91 -3.35
CA TYR A 45 5.90 6.08 -1.97
C TYR A 45 4.39 5.90 -1.88
N ALA A 46 3.93 5.40 -0.75
CA ALA A 46 2.53 5.14 -0.49
C ALA A 46 2.13 5.51 0.94
N PHE A 47 0.87 5.87 1.12
CA PHE A 47 0.24 5.87 2.44
C PHE A 47 0.01 4.43 2.89
N GLY A 48 0.15 4.18 4.20
CA GLY A 48 -0.10 2.88 4.80
C GLY A 48 -0.62 2.96 6.23
N CYS A 49 -1.53 2.06 6.57
CA CYS A 49 -2.01 1.85 7.92
C CYS A 49 -2.46 0.40 8.11
N THR A 50 -2.72 0.00 9.35
CA THR A 50 -3.21 -1.35 9.64
C THR A 50 -4.59 -1.59 9.03
N LEU A 51 -4.85 -2.84 8.63
CA LEU A 51 -6.15 -3.25 8.11
C LEU A 51 -7.24 -2.98 9.15
N GLY A 52 -8.31 -2.32 8.71
CA GLY A 52 -9.43 -2.01 9.60
C GLY A 52 -9.37 -0.63 10.26
N ASN A 53 -8.27 0.08 10.20
CA ASN A 53 -8.16 1.43 10.73
C ASN A 53 -9.01 2.42 9.91
N ARG A 54 -10.16 2.80 10.49
CA ARG A 54 -11.11 3.70 9.82
C ARG A 54 -10.62 5.14 9.77
N HIS A 55 -9.98 5.58 10.83
CA HIS A 55 -9.49 6.95 10.93
C HIS A 55 -8.43 7.21 9.86
N SER A 56 -7.38 6.40 9.81
CA SER A 56 -6.31 6.54 8.81
C SER A 56 -6.83 6.39 7.37
N ALA A 57 -7.83 5.51 7.13
CA ALA A 57 -8.47 5.44 5.82
C ALA A 57 -9.17 6.75 5.43
N GLN A 58 -9.85 7.41 6.37
CA GLN A 58 -10.49 8.71 6.14
C GLN A 58 -9.46 9.81 5.91
N GLU A 59 -8.36 9.81 6.66
CA GLU A 59 -7.27 10.77 6.48
C GLU A 59 -6.59 10.60 5.10
N ILE A 60 -6.34 9.38 4.65
CA ILE A 60 -5.83 9.15 3.29
C ILE A 60 -6.78 9.74 2.23
N MET A 61 -8.09 9.50 2.37
CA MET A 61 -9.07 10.06 1.43
C MET A 61 -9.12 11.59 1.51
N ARG A 62 -8.99 12.18 2.70
CA ARG A 62 -8.93 13.63 2.93
C ARG A 62 -7.71 14.25 2.25
N ILE A 63 -6.51 13.72 2.52
CA ILE A 63 -5.24 14.21 1.96
C ILE A 63 -5.26 14.11 0.43
N ARG A 64 -5.72 12.98 -0.08
CA ARG A 64 -5.79 12.74 -1.53
C ARG A 64 -6.98 13.42 -2.21
N LYS A 65 -7.91 14.01 -1.47
CA LYS A 65 -9.19 14.56 -1.96
C LYS A 65 -9.96 13.57 -2.83
N THR A 66 -9.95 12.28 -2.43
CA THR A 66 -10.68 11.22 -3.14
C THR A 66 -12.05 10.99 -2.49
N GLY A 67 -13.02 10.51 -3.28
CA GLY A 67 -14.36 10.16 -2.78
C GLY A 67 -14.41 8.84 -2.02
N LYS A 68 -15.62 8.49 -1.56
CA LYS A 68 -15.89 7.24 -0.82
C LYS A 68 -15.64 5.97 -1.65
N ASP A 69 -15.59 6.11 -2.97
CA ASP A 69 -15.30 5.01 -3.90
C ASP A 69 -13.81 4.79 -4.15
N HIS A 70 -12.95 5.39 -3.29
CA HIS A 70 -11.51 5.19 -3.38
C HIS A 70 -11.15 3.72 -3.17
N ASN A 71 -10.43 3.14 -4.14
CA ASN A 71 -9.98 1.77 -4.07
C ASN A 71 -8.63 1.69 -3.33
N PHE A 72 -8.65 1.11 -2.14
CA PHE A 72 -7.44 0.76 -1.41
C PHE A 72 -6.84 -0.54 -1.94
N THR A 73 -5.54 -0.69 -1.72
CA THR A 73 -4.80 -1.92 -2.01
C THR A 73 -4.36 -2.55 -0.69
N LEU A 74 -4.48 -3.86 -0.56
CA LEU A 74 -3.83 -4.61 0.51
C LEU A 74 -2.42 -4.99 0.06
N VAL A 75 -1.44 -4.55 0.83
CA VAL A 75 -0.05 -4.93 0.65
C VAL A 75 0.22 -6.10 1.57
N CYS A 76 0.51 -7.25 1.00
CA CYS A 76 0.68 -8.52 1.68
C CYS A 76 2.14 -8.96 1.67
N ARG A 77 2.50 -9.80 2.63
CA ARG A 77 3.82 -10.36 2.79
C ARG A 77 4.12 -11.47 1.78
N ASP A 78 3.14 -12.35 1.56
CA ASP A 78 3.30 -13.55 0.75
C ASP A 78 1.97 -14.03 0.14
N LEU A 79 2.03 -15.09 -0.66
CA LEU A 79 0.86 -15.68 -1.31
C LEU A 79 -0.12 -16.32 -0.31
N SER A 80 0.36 -16.80 0.84
CA SER A 80 -0.50 -17.38 1.88
C SER A 80 -1.37 -16.31 2.50
N GLU A 81 -0.79 -15.13 2.76
CA GLU A 81 -1.53 -13.98 3.25
C GLU A 81 -2.54 -13.48 2.22
N ILE A 82 -2.17 -13.43 0.92
CA ILE A 82 -3.13 -13.12 -0.16
C ILE A 82 -4.33 -14.09 -0.13
N ALA A 83 -4.10 -15.39 0.06
CA ALA A 83 -5.16 -16.40 0.10
C ALA A 83 -6.15 -16.21 1.27
N THR A 84 -5.74 -15.51 2.33
CA THR A 84 -6.64 -15.12 3.42
C THR A 84 -7.64 -14.06 2.95
N TYR A 85 -7.20 -13.08 2.17
CA TYR A 85 -8.00 -11.91 1.81
C TYR A 85 -8.65 -11.99 0.42
N ALA A 86 -8.20 -12.91 -0.44
CA ALA A 86 -8.72 -13.08 -1.79
C ALA A 86 -8.99 -14.53 -2.13
N ARG A 87 -10.02 -14.74 -2.99
CA ARG A 87 -10.28 -16.05 -3.59
C ARG A 87 -9.32 -16.23 -4.76
N ILE A 88 -8.54 -17.31 -4.71
CA ILE A 88 -7.49 -17.61 -5.68
C ILE A 88 -7.77 -18.97 -6.32
N GLU A 89 -7.91 -18.99 -7.63
CA GLU A 89 -7.98 -20.19 -8.43
C GLU A 89 -6.58 -20.68 -8.84
N ASN A 90 -6.44 -21.91 -9.28
CA ASN A 90 -5.14 -22.49 -9.61
C ASN A 90 -4.36 -21.71 -10.69
N TRP A 91 -5.04 -21.21 -11.71
CA TRP A 91 -4.42 -20.40 -12.75
C TRP A 91 -3.97 -19.03 -12.24
N THR A 92 -4.82 -18.39 -11.44
CA THR A 92 -4.51 -17.13 -10.74
C THR A 92 -3.31 -17.28 -9.82
N TYR A 93 -3.25 -18.39 -9.06
CA TYR A 93 -2.12 -18.68 -8.18
C TYR A 93 -0.79 -18.76 -8.94
N ARG A 94 -0.79 -19.43 -10.09
CA ARG A 94 0.42 -19.54 -10.93
C ARG A 94 0.88 -18.18 -11.44
N LEU A 95 -0.05 -17.32 -11.86
CA LEU A 95 0.22 -15.95 -12.27
C LEU A 95 0.81 -15.12 -11.13
N LEU A 96 0.17 -15.13 -9.97
CA LEU A 96 0.66 -14.43 -8.79
C LEU A 96 2.06 -14.90 -8.43
N LYS A 97 2.30 -16.22 -8.38
CA LYS A 97 3.61 -16.79 -8.06
C LYS A 97 4.71 -16.39 -9.04
N ALA A 98 4.38 -16.22 -10.31
CA ALA A 98 5.36 -15.84 -11.34
C ALA A 98 5.73 -14.34 -11.29
N HIS A 99 4.83 -13.49 -10.74
CA HIS A 99 4.96 -12.02 -10.83
C HIS A 99 4.96 -11.31 -9.47
N THR A 100 5.11 -12.08 -8.36
CA THR A 100 5.28 -11.53 -7.02
C THR A 100 6.51 -12.13 -6.33
N PRO A 101 7.27 -11.32 -5.56
CA PRO A 101 7.08 -9.87 -5.35
C PRO A 101 7.35 -9.04 -6.62
N GLY A 102 6.72 -7.85 -6.72
CA GLY A 102 6.93 -6.99 -7.90
C GLY A 102 5.93 -5.84 -8.05
N PRO A 103 6.14 -4.99 -9.08
CA PRO A 103 5.41 -3.75 -9.26
C PRO A 103 4.02 -3.93 -9.90
N TYR A 104 3.28 -4.92 -9.43
CA TYR A 104 1.93 -5.23 -9.88
C TYR A 104 0.91 -5.07 -8.76
N THR A 105 -0.31 -4.71 -9.13
CA THR A 105 -1.49 -4.77 -8.27
C THR A 105 -2.53 -5.65 -8.95
N PHE A 106 -2.94 -6.70 -8.30
CA PHE A 106 -3.91 -7.66 -8.81
C PHE A 106 -5.28 -7.39 -8.19
N ILE A 107 -6.30 -7.21 -9.02
CA ILE A 107 -7.68 -7.12 -8.57
C ILE A 107 -8.24 -8.54 -8.47
N LEU A 108 -8.66 -8.91 -7.27
CA LEU A 108 -9.16 -10.24 -6.94
C LEU A 108 -10.52 -10.17 -6.23
N ARG A 109 -11.28 -11.26 -6.24
CA ARG A 109 -12.51 -11.37 -5.46
C ARG A 109 -12.17 -11.47 -3.98
N ALA A 110 -12.68 -10.51 -3.19
CA ALA A 110 -12.41 -10.46 -1.76
C ALA A 110 -13.07 -11.62 -1.00
N THR A 111 -12.42 -12.08 0.07
CA THR A 111 -13.03 -12.97 1.08
C THR A 111 -13.83 -12.16 2.11
N GLY A 112 -14.42 -12.85 3.09
CA GLY A 112 -15.08 -12.21 4.23
C GLY A 112 -14.15 -11.48 5.19
N ASP A 113 -12.85 -11.80 5.15
CA ASP A 113 -11.82 -11.21 6.02
C ASP A 113 -11.45 -9.78 5.61
N VAL A 114 -11.75 -9.39 4.37
CA VAL A 114 -11.61 -7.99 3.94
C VAL A 114 -12.82 -7.18 4.44
N PRO A 115 -12.62 -6.13 5.24
CA PRO A 115 -13.71 -5.25 5.66
C PRO A 115 -14.52 -4.73 4.47
N ARG A 116 -15.85 -4.85 4.52
CA ARG A 116 -16.76 -4.51 3.39
C ARG A 116 -16.53 -3.13 2.80
N ARG A 117 -16.14 -2.15 3.63
CA ARG A 117 -15.86 -0.77 3.19
C ARG A 117 -14.60 -0.63 2.32
N LEU A 118 -13.69 -1.61 2.36
CA LEU A 118 -12.46 -1.64 1.55
C LEU A 118 -12.66 -2.41 0.26
N GLN A 119 -13.71 -3.20 0.17
CA GLN A 119 -14.07 -3.89 -1.06
C GLN A 119 -14.74 -2.93 -2.04
N ASN A 120 -14.50 -3.12 -3.33
CA ASN A 120 -15.30 -2.45 -4.34
C ASN A 120 -16.80 -2.76 -4.11
N PRO A 121 -17.67 -1.76 -3.93
CA PRO A 121 -19.04 -1.99 -3.46
C PRO A 121 -19.89 -2.80 -4.45
N LYS A 122 -19.62 -2.67 -5.76
CA LYS A 122 -20.37 -3.38 -6.81
C LYS A 122 -19.80 -4.77 -7.09
N ARG A 123 -18.48 -4.88 -7.18
CA ARG A 123 -17.79 -6.10 -7.64
C ARG A 123 -17.31 -7.00 -6.50
N LYS A 124 -17.30 -6.51 -5.26
CA LYS A 124 -16.76 -7.18 -4.06
C LYS A 124 -15.31 -7.64 -4.28
N THR A 125 -14.51 -6.77 -4.86
CA THR A 125 -13.11 -7.02 -5.19
C THR A 125 -12.20 -6.14 -4.36
N ILE A 126 -10.94 -6.52 -4.28
CA ILE A 126 -9.88 -5.80 -3.61
C ILE A 126 -8.61 -5.84 -4.46
N GLY A 127 -7.85 -4.74 -4.48
CA GLY A 127 -6.51 -4.72 -5.03
C GLY A 127 -5.53 -5.33 -4.02
N ILE A 128 -4.66 -6.22 -4.47
CA ILE A 128 -3.63 -6.86 -3.63
C ILE A 128 -2.29 -6.83 -4.35
N ARG A 129 -1.20 -6.67 -3.57
CA ARG A 129 0.17 -6.77 -4.09
C ARG A 129 1.14 -7.30 -3.04
N ILE A 130 2.28 -7.84 -3.50
CA ILE A 130 3.47 -8.11 -2.69
C ILE A 130 4.59 -7.24 -3.26
N PRO A 131 5.11 -6.24 -2.50
CA PRO A 131 6.13 -5.33 -3.01
C PRO A 131 7.52 -5.98 -2.98
N ASP A 132 8.36 -5.65 -3.95
CA ASP A 132 9.78 -5.98 -3.94
C ASP A 132 10.58 -4.81 -3.34
N ASN A 133 10.40 -4.58 -2.04
CA ASN A 133 11.08 -3.52 -1.31
C ASN A 133 11.42 -3.99 0.11
N PRO A 134 12.71 -3.99 0.52
CA PRO A 134 13.13 -4.52 1.82
C PRO A 134 12.50 -3.81 3.02
N VAL A 135 12.27 -2.49 2.94
CA VAL A 135 11.65 -1.72 4.04
C VAL A 135 10.18 -2.11 4.18
N ALA A 136 9.44 -2.15 3.08
CA ALA A 136 8.04 -2.56 3.09
C ALA A 136 7.88 -4.01 3.59
N MET A 137 8.75 -4.92 3.12
CA MET A 137 8.74 -6.31 3.54
C MET A 137 9.08 -6.47 5.02
N GLY A 138 10.08 -5.73 5.51
CA GLY A 138 10.43 -5.73 6.94
C GLY A 138 9.27 -5.27 7.83
N ILE A 139 8.51 -4.26 7.39
CA ILE A 139 7.31 -3.81 8.11
C ILE A 139 6.22 -4.88 8.09
N LEU A 140 5.95 -5.52 6.95
CA LEU A 140 4.95 -6.58 6.82
C LEU A 140 5.28 -7.80 7.68
N ASP A 141 6.54 -8.22 7.68
CA ASP A 141 7.02 -9.36 8.47
C ASP A 141 6.85 -9.12 9.97
N GLU A 142 7.24 -7.95 10.45
CA GLU A 142 7.13 -7.58 11.87
C GLU A 142 5.67 -7.33 12.28
N LEU A 143 4.85 -6.74 11.39
CA LEU A 143 3.43 -6.47 11.65
C LEU A 143 2.60 -7.75 11.73
N GLY A 144 2.97 -8.78 10.97
CA GLY A 144 2.26 -10.05 10.91
C GLY A 144 0.87 -9.96 10.25
N GLY A 145 0.62 -8.95 9.45
CA GLY A 145 -0.63 -8.72 8.73
C GLY A 145 -0.47 -7.68 7.62
N PRO A 146 -1.48 -7.53 6.74
CA PRO A 146 -1.39 -6.66 5.60
C PRO A 146 -1.46 -5.19 5.97
N ILE A 147 -0.84 -4.36 5.15
CA ILE A 147 -0.98 -2.91 5.18
C ILE A 147 -2.09 -2.51 4.20
N MET A 148 -3.08 -1.75 4.67
CA MET A 148 -4.00 -1.02 3.80
C MET A 148 -3.29 0.19 3.23
N SER A 149 -3.21 0.27 1.91
CA SER A 149 -2.32 1.21 1.23
C SER A 149 -2.99 1.99 0.10
N SER A 150 -2.43 3.14 -0.18
CA SER A 150 -2.78 3.99 -1.32
C SER A 150 -1.55 4.76 -1.78
N THR A 151 -1.34 4.89 -3.08
CA THR A 151 -0.20 5.65 -3.65
C THR A 151 -0.16 7.08 -3.10
N LEU A 152 1.03 7.58 -2.75
CA LEU A 152 1.27 8.98 -2.36
C LEU A 152 1.20 9.89 -3.60
N LEU A 153 -0.01 10.13 -4.06
CA LEU A 153 -0.30 11.05 -5.16
C LEU A 153 -1.17 12.17 -4.62
N LEU A 154 -0.62 13.38 -4.56
CA LEU A 154 -1.31 14.54 -4.04
C LEU A 154 -2.30 15.13 -5.05
N PRO A 155 -3.34 15.85 -4.58
CA PRO A 155 -4.32 16.45 -5.47
C PRO A 155 -3.69 17.42 -6.46
N GLY A 156 -4.00 17.25 -7.75
CA GLY A 156 -3.46 18.10 -8.83
C GLY A 156 -2.05 17.73 -9.28
N ALA A 157 -1.38 16.77 -8.61
CA ALA A 157 -0.09 16.27 -9.08
C ALA A 157 -0.31 15.18 -10.15
N GLU A 158 0.51 15.21 -11.18
CA GLU A 158 0.53 14.19 -12.24
C GLU A 158 1.35 12.96 -11.82
N LEU A 159 2.39 13.17 -11.01
CA LEU A 159 3.31 12.13 -10.56
C LEU A 159 3.37 12.08 -9.02
N PRO A 160 3.61 10.89 -8.44
CA PRO A 160 3.87 10.74 -7.02
C PRO A 160 5.16 11.43 -6.59
N LEU A 161 5.21 11.92 -5.35
CA LEU A 161 6.44 12.36 -4.73
C LEU A 161 7.40 11.17 -4.54
N ASN A 162 8.70 11.40 -4.73
CA ASN A 162 9.73 10.36 -4.62
C ASN A 162 10.97 10.77 -3.81
N ASN A 163 11.12 12.04 -3.48
CA ASN A 163 12.19 12.54 -2.63
C ASN A 163 11.74 12.55 -1.16
N PRO A 164 12.42 11.83 -0.25
CA PRO A 164 12.02 11.74 1.15
C PRO A 164 11.97 13.08 1.89
N GLU A 165 12.87 14.01 1.58
CA GLU A 165 12.87 15.36 2.19
C GLU A 165 11.61 16.12 1.80
N GLU A 166 11.32 16.18 0.51
CA GLU A 166 10.12 16.82 -0.01
C GLU A 166 8.85 16.17 0.54
N ILE A 167 8.83 14.83 0.65
CA ILE A 167 7.72 14.09 1.24
C ILE A 167 7.53 14.49 2.70
N PHE A 168 8.62 14.56 3.48
CA PHE A 168 8.54 14.95 4.88
C PHE A 168 8.00 16.38 5.03
N GLU A 169 8.52 17.33 4.26
CA GLU A 169 8.05 18.72 4.28
C GLU A 169 6.55 18.84 3.90
N CYS A 170 6.11 18.08 2.87
CA CYS A 170 4.72 18.11 2.43
C CYS A 170 3.76 17.40 3.38
N MET A 171 4.24 16.41 4.14
CA MET A 171 3.42 15.54 5.00
C MET A 171 3.51 15.90 6.48
N ASP A 172 4.33 16.89 6.85
CA ASP A 172 4.44 17.32 8.24
C ASP A 172 3.09 17.86 8.76
N GLY A 173 2.65 17.29 9.87
CA GLY A 173 1.33 17.56 10.45
C GLY A 173 0.15 16.87 9.74
N GLU A 174 0.34 16.21 8.61
CA GLU A 174 -0.69 15.52 7.83
C GLU A 174 -0.73 14.01 8.12
N VAL A 175 0.42 13.41 8.46
CA VAL A 175 0.57 12.00 8.79
C VAL A 175 1.38 11.82 10.08
N ASP A 176 1.25 10.66 10.72
CA ASP A 176 1.99 10.39 11.95
C ASP A 176 3.46 10.03 11.68
N LEU A 177 3.72 9.30 10.58
CA LEU A 177 5.04 8.78 10.25
C LEU A 177 5.41 9.04 8.79
N VAL A 178 6.66 9.43 8.56
CA VAL A 178 7.32 9.36 7.26
C VAL A 178 8.53 8.44 7.38
N ILE A 179 8.51 7.34 6.61
CA ILE A 179 9.57 6.36 6.58
C ILE A 179 10.45 6.66 5.38
N ASP A 180 11.63 7.22 5.65
CA ASP A 180 12.64 7.48 4.63
C ASP A 180 13.43 6.19 4.37
N GLY A 181 13.24 5.61 3.22
CA GLY A 181 13.99 4.47 2.69
C GLY A 181 14.75 4.84 1.42
N GLY A 182 15.10 6.12 1.25
CA GLY A 182 15.70 6.65 0.02
C GLY A 182 14.66 6.94 -1.06
N SER A 183 15.12 7.45 -2.19
CA SER A 183 14.23 7.76 -3.31
C SER A 183 13.63 6.51 -3.93
N CYS A 184 12.32 6.53 -4.16
CA CYS A 184 11.59 5.50 -4.91
C CYS A 184 11.42 5.91 -6.39
N GLY A 185 10.77 5.05 -7.16
CA GLY A 185 10.25 5.41 -8.48
C GLY A 185 9.08 6.40 -8.40
N ILE A 186 8.68 6.88 -9.55
CA ILE A 186 7.50 7.75 -9.75
C ILE A 186 6.38 7.07 -10.53
N GLU A 187 6.63 5.85 -10.99
CA GLU A 187 5.73 5.10 -11.82
C GLU A 187 4.88 4.15 -10.96
N PRO A 188 3.55 4.30 -10.94
CA PRO A 188 2.67 3.42 -10.20
C PRO A 188 2.73 1.98 -10.71
N THR A 189 2.16 1.04 -9.96
CA THR A 189 2.04 -0.36 -10.37
C THR A 189 1.21 -0.55 -11.62
N THR A 190 1.53 -1.56 -12.42
CA THR A 190 0.60 -2.11 -13.41
C THR A 190 -0.54 -2.81 -12.68
N VAL A 191 -1.79 -2.53 -13.09
CA VAL A 191 -3.01 -3.05 -12.44
C VAL A 191 -3.68 -4.07 -13.36
N ILE A 192 -3.87 -5.27 -12.84
CA ILE A 192 -4.40 -6.41 -13.59
C ILE A 192 -5.63 -6.97 -12.88
N ASP A 193 -6.74 -7.06 -13.60
CA ASP A 193 -7.96 -7.68 -13.12
C ASP A 193 -7.92 -9.20 -13.41
N LEU A 194 -7.95 -9.98 -12.34
CA LEU A 194 -7.96 -11.45 -12.38
C LEU A 194 -9.31 -12.03 -11.90
N THR A 195 -10.38 -11.27 -11.96
CA THR A 195 -11.71 -11.71 -11.51
C THR A 195 -12.51 -12.46 -12.57
N GLY A 196 -12.09 -12.41 -13.84
CA GLY A 196 -12.64 -13.16 -14.97
C GLY A 196 -11.82 -14.41 -15.28
N ASP A 197 -12.06 -15.01 -16.44
CA ASP A 197 -11.38 -16.23 -16.90
C ASP A 197 -10.01 -15.96 -17.52
N ILE A 198 -9.76 -14.70 -17.90
CA ILE A 198 -8.50 -14.22 -18.47
C ILE A 198 -8.05 -12.93 -17.75
N PRO A 199 -6.74 -12.64 -17.69
CA PRO A 199 -6.24 -11.39 -17.20
C PRO A 199 -6.73 -10.21 -18.04
N VAL A 200 -7.02 -9.06 -17.38
CA VAL A 200 -7.35 -7.81 -18.05
C VAL A 200 -6.48 -6.69 -17.48
N ILE A 201 -5.70 -6.04 -18.33
CA ILE A 201 -4.88 -4.90 -17.93
C ILE A 201 -5.77 -3.68 -17.78
N LEU A 202 -5.92 -3.20 -16.53
CA LEU A 202 -6.71 -1.98 -16.23
C LEU A 202 -5.87 -0.71 -16.29
N ARG A 203 -4.59 -0.82 -16.03
CA ARG A 203 -3.62 0.29 -16.08
C ARG A 203 -2.23 -0.26 -16.31
N THR A 204 -1.53 0.28 -17.27
CA THR A 204 -0.09 0.08 -17.45
C THR A 204 0.67 0.99 -16.50
N GLY A 205 1.71 0.48 -15.89
CA GLY A 205 2.63 1.17 -15.00
C GLY A 205 3.98 0.49 -15.03
N LYS A 206 4.72 0.51 -13.92
CA LYS A 206 6.09 0.00 -13.82
C LYS A 206 6.25 -1.49 -14.16
N GLY A 207 5.25 -2.33 -13.87
CA GLY A 207 5.29 -3.74 -14.26
C GLY A 207 5.06 -3.93 -15.75
N ASP A 208 5.85 -4.80 -16.41
CA ASP A 208 5.70 -5.08 -17.84
C ASP A 208 4.33 -5.74 -18.12
N PRO A 209 3.45 -5.10 -18.89
CA PRO A 209 2.13 -5.63 -19.19
C PRO A 209 2.13 -6.87 -20.09
N LYS A 210 3.20 -7.07 -20.88
CA LYS A 210 3.31 -8.18 -21.88
C LYS A 210 3.11 -9.57 -21.28
N TYR A 211 3.36 -9.73 -19.98
CA TYR A 211 3.14 -11.01 -19.30
C TYR A 211 1.65 -11.36 -19.12
N PHE A 212 0.74 -10.44 -19.46
CA PHE A 212 -0.70 -10.58 -19.26
C PHE A 212 -1.53 -10.34 -20.54
N GLU A 213 -0.84 -10.20 -21.67
CA GLU A 213 -1.44 -10.09 -23.01
C GLU A 213 -1.77 -11.44 -23.63
#